data_bd765fa96c88211e6893efea1d150e9b
#
_entry.id   bd765fa96c88211e6893efea1d150e9b
#
_cell.length_a   1.000
_cell.length_b   1.000
_cell.length_c   1.000
_cell.angle_alpha   90.00
_cell.angle_beta   90.00
_cell.angle_gamma   90.00
#
_symmetry.space_group_name_H-M   'P 1'
#
loop_
_entity.id
_entity.type
_entity.pdbx_description
1 polymer ?
#
loop_
_entity_poly.entity_id
_entity_poly.type
_entity_poly.pdbx_seq_one_letter_code
_entity_poly.pdbx_strand_id
1 'polypeptide(L)'
;MKKLILLLSVLLYSISAFSQEYYEIRTYQMKFRGNTGILENYLSKALIPALNKYGVNKVGVFKDLGKPEPTIIVVSIPFASLEAYAGYKDALLKDANYQETAKPYFEYVGLEKPMFEKISTYLAKGFSGHPTMKLPVTNPGRIYEWRTYEAYNEDALRRKVAMFNDDELKIFDKVGLHNVFFGEALAGENTPCLTYMVAFESMAERDANWAKFSADADWKRIVNDPRYVNSHSRTVRRFLEPTSYSQW
;
A
#
# COMPACT_ATOMS: atom_id res chain seq x y z
N MET A 1 -26.09 -18.23 -48.35
CA MET A 1 -24.85 -17.73 -47.77
C MET A 1 -25.05 -16.49 -46.90
N LYS A 2 -26.16 -16.37 -46.12
CA LYS A 2 -26.45 -15.20 -45.24
C LYS A 2 -26.72 -15.59 -43.78
N LYS A 3 -26.41 -16.79 -43.34
CA LYS A 3 -26.65 -17.28 -41.96
C LYS A 3 -25.40 -17.59 -41.14
N LEU A 4 -24.18 -17.28 -41.65
CA LEU A 4 -22.92 -17.62 -40.95
C LEU A 4 -22.19 -16.40 -40.34
N ILE A 5 -22.76 -15.19 -40.47
CA ILE A 5 -22.12 -13.95 -39.95
C ILE A 5 -22.64 -13.55 -38.55
N LEU A 6 -23.69 -14.22 -38.05
CA LEU A 6 -24.34 -13.82 -36.79
C LEU A 6 -23.81 -14.57 -35.54
N LEU A 7 -22.79 -15.41 -35.66
CA LEU A 7 -22.29 -16.22 -34.54
C LEU A 7 -20.91 -15.79 -34.02
N LEU A 8 -20.32 -14.72 -34.57
CA LEU A 8 -18.98 -14.24 -34.12
C LEU A 8 -19.02 -12.97 -33.29
N SER A 9 -20.20 -12.42 -32.98
CA SER A 9 -20.33 -11.15 -32.25
C SER A 9 -20.70 -11.28 -30.75
N VAL A 10 -20.71 -12.49 -30.18
CA VAL A 10 -21.21 -12.73 -28.80
C VAL A 10 -20.10 -13.17 -27.82
N LEU A 11 -18.85 -13.18 -28.21
CA LEU A 11 -17.76 -13.66 -27.31
C LEU A 11 -16.73 -12.61 -26.92
N LEU A 12 -17.13 -11.35 -26.85
CA LEU A 12 -16.38 -10.30 -26.15
C LEU A 12 -17.11 -9.87 -24.88
N TYR A 13 -17.62 -10.79 -24.10
CA TYR A 13 -17.74 -10.55 -22.67
C TYR A 13 -16.34 -10.45 -22.13
N SER A 14 -15.81 -9.26 -22.07
CA SER A 14 -14.67 -8.92 -21.22
C SER A 14 -15.02 -9.40 -19.82
N ILE A 15 -14.52 -10.58 -19.45
CA ILE A 15 -14.39 -10.93 -18.04
C ILE A 15 -13.43 -9.84 -17.54
N SER A 16 -14.00 -8.79 -16.93
CA SER A 16 -13.26 -7.92 -16.06
C SER A 16 -12.88 -8.78 -14.86
N ALA A 17 -11.92 -9.67 -15.06
CA ALA A 17 -11.22 -10.26 -13.94
C ALA A 17 -10.70 -9.06 -13.19
N PHE A 18 -11.18 -8.84 -11.96
CA PHE A 18 -10.63 -7.82 -11.08
C PHE A 18 -9.16 -8.18 -10.90
N SER A 19 -8.32 -7.55 -11.71
CA SER A 19 -6.89 -7.74 -11.63
C SER A 19 -6.45 -7.23 -10.27
N GLN A 20 -5.76 -8.07 -9.51
CA GLN A 20 -5.17 -7.65 -8.25
C GLN A 20 -4.11 -6.60 -8.53
N GLU A 21 -4.17 -5.47 -7.83
CA GLU A 21 -3.13 -4.43 -7.87
C GLU A 21 -1.83 -4.94 -7.25
N TYR A 22 -0.73 -4.33 -7.67
CA TYR A 22 0.60 -4.49 -7.09
C TYR A 22 1.02 -3.18 -6.45
N TYR A 23 1.55 -3.25 -5.25
CA TYR A 23 1.94 -2.07 -4.48
C TYR A 23 3.45 -2.04 -4.30
N GLU A 24 4.10 -1.01 -4.84
CA GLU A 24 5.46 -0.67 -4.44
C GLU A 24 5.38 0.23 -3.21
N ILE A 25 5.95 -0.24 -2.10
CA ILE A 25 5.98 0.50 -0.86
C ILE A 25 7.42 0.94 -0.62
N ARG A 26 7.65 2.26 -0.61
CA ARG A 26 8.96 2.85 -0.29
C ARG A 26 8.92 3.49 1.08
N THR A 27 9.93 3.25 1.87
CA THR A 27 10.13 3.93 3.15
C THR A 27 11.45 4.69 3.10
N TYR A 28 11.37 5.99 3.28
CA TYR A 28 12.51 6.90 3.40
C TYR A 28 12.68 7.26 4.87
N GLN A 29 13.69 6.69 5.52
CA GLN A 29 14.09 7.11 6.85
C GLN A 29 15.12 8.23 6.71
N MET A 30 14.74 9.44 7.10
CA MET A 30 15.62 10.61 7.05
C MET A 30 16.71 10.50 8.10
N LYS A 31 17.78 11.27 7.97
CA LYS A 31 18.71 11.53 9.08
C LYS A 31 17.98 12.28 10.19
N PHE A 32 18.38 12.06 11.43
CA PHE A 32 17.84 12.78 12.58
C PHE A 32 17.89 14.30 12.35
N ARG A 33 16.75 14.97 12.43
CA ARG A 33 16.55 16.40 12.07
C ARG A 33 16.98 16.73 10.64
N GLY A 34 16.96 15.76 9.73
CA GLY A 34 17.29 15.95 8.33
C GLY A 34 16.24 16.81 7.60
N ASN A 35 16.69 17.58 6.61
CA ASN A 35 15.79 18.38 5.78
C ASN A 35 15.06 17.48 4.77
N THR A 36 13.73 17.45 4.81
CA THR A 36 12.89 16.67 3.89
C THR A 36 12.60 17.36 2.57
N GLY A 37 12.92 18.67 2.43
CA GLY A 37 12.44 19.51 1.33
C GLY A 37 12.83 19.02 -0.07
N ILE A 38 14.05 18.51 -0.26
CA ILE A 38 14.49 17.99 -1.56
C ILE A 38 13.67 16.75 -1.92
N LEU A 39 13.48 15.82 -0.97
CA LEU A 39 12.68 14.63 -1.18
C LEU A 39 11.21 14.98 -1.45
N GLU A 40 10.62 15.86 -0.64
CA GLU A 40 9.22 16.28 -0.80
C GLU A 40 8.97 16.99 -2.13
N ASN A 41 9.89 17.84 -2.59
CA ASN A 41 9.83 18.44 -3.92
C ASN A 41 9.93 17.37 -5.01
N TYR A 42 10.85 16.41 -4.89
CA TYR A 42 10.96 15.30 -5.84
C TYR A 42 9.66 14.49 -5.91
N LEU A 43 9.11 14.10 -4.77
CA LEU A 43 7.86 13.33 -4.72
C LEU A 43 6.69 14.10 -5.33
N SER A 44 6.48 15.37 -4.91
CA SER A 44 5.31 16.14 -5.28
C SER A 44 5.37 16.74 -6.70
N LYS A 45 6.57 17.16 -7.16
CA LYS A 45 6.73 17.89 -8.43
C LYS A 45 7.28 17.06 -9.58
N ALA A 46 8.00 15.96 -9.29
CA ALA A 46 8.57 15.10 -10.31
C ALA A 46 7.91 13.71 -10.35
N LEU A 47 8.02 12.92 -9.27
CA LEU A 47 7.60 11.52 -9.28
C LEU A 47 6.10 11.35 -9.49
N ILE A 48 5.26 11.98 -8.66
CA ILE A 48 3.80 11.82 -8.73
C ILE A 48 3.25 12.27 -10.09
N PRO A 49 3.59 13.49 -10.62
CA PRO A 49 3.11 13.89 -11.93
C PRO A 49 3.54 12.93 -13.06
N ALA A 50 4.76 12.40 -13.01
CA ALA A 50 5.24 11.46 -14.02
C ALA A 50 4.54 10.09 -13.91
N LEU A 51 4.30 9.60 -12.69
CA LEU A 51 3.51 8.39 -12.46
C LEU A 51 2.06 8.56 -12.95
N ASN A 52 1.44 9.71 -12.69
CA ASN A 52 0.09 10.00 -13.19
C ASN A 52 0.04 9.96 -14.73
N LYS A 53 1.05 10.53 -15.40
CA LYS A 53 1.19 10.44 -16.85
C LYS A 53 1.37 9.01 -17.36
N TYR A 54 1.98 8.14 -16.56
CA TYR A 54 2.13 6.72 -16.84
C TYR A 54 0.85 5.91 -16.50
N GLY A 55 -0.19 6.56 -15.96
CA GLY A 55 -1.49 5.93 -15.62
C GLY A 55 -1.64 5.52 -14.15
N VAL A 56 -0.67 5.82 -13.30
CA VAL A 56 -0.75 5.59 -11.85
C VAL A 56 -1.27 6.84 -11.16
N ASN A 57 -2.54 6.84 -10.76
CA ASN A 57 -3.27 8.04 -10.31
C ASN A 57 -3.65 8.02 -8.82
N LYS A 58 -3.08 7.14 -8.04
CA LYS A 58 -3.37 7.00 -6.61
C LYS A 58 -2.08 6.74 -5.84
N VAL A 59 -1.18 7.71 -5.84
CA VAL A 59 0.07 7.61 -5.08
C VAL A 59 -0.14 8.16 -3.68
N GLY A 60 -0.02 7.30 -2.67
CA GLY A 60 -0.09 7.69 -1.27
C GLY A 60 1.27 8.15 -0.76
N VAL A 61 1.33 9.29 -0.08
CA VAL A 61 2.55 9.76 0.61
C VAL A 61 2.19 10.16 2.03
N PHE A 62 2.90 9.59 2.99
CA PHE A 62 2.57 9.71 4.41
C PHE A 62 3.79 10.02 5.26
N LYS A 63 3.54 10.63 6.41
CA LYS A 63 4.48 10.76 7.53
C LYS A 63 3.91 10.08 8.77
N ASP A 64 4.78 9.72 9.70
CA ASP A 64 4.33 9.20 10.99
C ASP A 64 3.51 10.27 11.74
N LEU A 65 2.39 9.85 12.30
CA LEU A 65 1.53 10.69 13.13
C LEU A 65 2.31 11.22 14.34
N GLY A 66 2.15 12.53 14.65
CA GLY A 66 2.83 13.16 15.76
C GLY A 66 4.27 13.57 15.47
N LYS A 67 4.73 13.43 14.23
CA LYS A 67 6.04 13.93 13.75
C LYS A 67 7.24 13.47 14.57
N PRO A 68 7.40 12.17 14.85
CA PRO A 68 8.57 11.68 15.57
C PRO A 68 9.84 11.88 14.74
N GLU A 69 10.99 11.89 15.43
CA GLU A 69 12.31 11.88 14.79
C GLU A 69 13.00 10.51 14.99
N PRO A 70 13.73 10.02 13.99
CA PRO A 70 13.91 10.62 12.66
C PRO A 70 12.62 10.59 11.83
N THR A 71 12.40 11.64 11.03
CA THR A 71 11.26 11.71 10.10
C THR A 71 11.26 10.51 9.15
N ILE A 72 10.12 9.84 9.04
CA ILE A 72 9.90 8.76 8.07
C ILE A 72 8.83 9.18 7.07
N ILE A 73 9.13 9.02 5.79
CA ILE A 73 8.18 9.23 4.69
C ILE A 73 7.91 7.88 4.03
N VAL A 74 6.64 7.50 3.99
CA VAL A 74 6.17 6.27 3.34
C VAL A 74 5.45 6.64 2.05
N VAL A 75 5.81 5.97 0.95
CA VAL A 75 5.17 6.15 -0.36
C VAL A 75 4.57 4.82 -0.79
N SER A 76 3.28 4.81 -1.10
CA SER A 76 2.58 3.66 -1.68
C SER A 76 2.20 3.98 -3.13
N ILE A 77 2.65 3.14 -4.06
CA ILE A 77 2.43 3.29 -5.49
C ILE A 77 1.67 2.06 -5.99
N PRO A 78 0.36 2.18 -6.29
CA PRO A 78 -0.43 1.08 -6.82
C PRO A 78 -0.22 0.95 -8.34
N PHE A 79 0.01 -0.27 -8.80
CA PHE A 79 0.10 -0.62 -10.21
C PHE A 79 -1.01 -1.61 -10.56
N ALA A 80 -1.62 -1.43 -11.71
CA ALA A 80 -2.70 -2.31 -12.19
C ALA A 80 -2.22 -3.73 -12.54
N SER A 81 -0.92 -3.92 -12.78
CA SER A 81 -0.32 -5.22 -13.08
C SER A 81 1.19 -5.23 -12.76
N LEU A 82 1.77 -6.43 -12.74
CA LEU A 82 3.21 -6.61 -12.56
C LEU A 82 4.01 -6.05 -13.76
N GLU A 83 3.45 -6.11 -14.96
CA GLU A 83 4.05 -5.53 -16.18
C GLU A 83 4.10 -4.00 -16.07
N ALA A 84 3.04 -3.36 -15.56
CA ALA A 84 3.03 -1.92 -15.30
C ALA A 84 4.11 -1.54 -14.29
N TYR A 85 4.26 -2.32 -13.20
CA TYR A 85 5.35 -2.14 -12.25
C TYR A 85 6.73 -2.34 -12.90
N ALA A 86 6.91 -3.37 -13.71
CA ALA A 86 8.21 -3.65 -14.33
C ALA A 86 8.63 -2.54 -15.32
N GLY A 87 7.67 -1.94 -16.04
CA GLY A 87 7.95 -0.95 -17.09
C GLY A 87 8.03 0.50 -16.63
N TYR A 88 7.56 0.86 -15.43
CA TYR A 88 7.43 2.28 -15.06
C TYR A 88 8.77 3.02 -14.97
N LYS A 89 9.82 2.37 -14.50
CA LYS A 89 11.15 3.01 -14.36
C LYS A 89 11.72 3.43 -15.72
N ASP A 90 11.58 2.56 -16.72
CA ASP A 90 12.01 2.87 -18.09
C ASP A 90 11.17 3.98 -18.70
N ALA A 91 9.88 4.05 -18.39
CA ALA A 91 9.00 5.13 -18.83
C ALA A 91 9.43 6.48 -18.19
N LEU A 92 9.74 6.49 -16.90
CA LEU A 92 10.26 7.70 -16.21
C LEU A 92 11.61 8.15 -16.78
N LEU A 93 12.51 7.23 -17.12
CA LEU A 93 13.80 7.56 -17.73
C LEU A 93 13.66 8.23 -19.12
N LYS A 94 12.56 7.97 -19.83
CA LYS A 94 12.26 8.57 -21.14
C LYS A 94 11.48 9.88 -21.04
N ASP A 95 10.97 10.24 -19.87
CA ASP A 95 10.23 11.48 -19.67
C ASP A 95 11.19 12.64 -19.36
N ALA A 96 11.44 13.50 -20.35
CA ALA A 96 12.36 14.63 -20.24
C ALA A 96 11.95 15.62 -19.12
N ASN A 97 10.65 15.84 -18.92
CA ASN A 97 10.17 16.72 -17.85
C ASN A 97 10.44 16.13 -16.45
N TYR A 98 10.23 14.83 -16.30
CA TYR A 98 10.59 14.14 -15.07
C TYR A 98 12.09 14.24 -14.78
N GLN A 99 12.93 13.96 -15.78
CA GLN A 99 14.38 14.01 -15.64
C GLN A 99 14.86 15.41 -15.22
N GLU A 100 14.35 16.47 -15.85
CA GLU A 100 14.70 17.85 -15.52
C GLU A 100 14.23 18.23 -14.10
N THR A 101 12.97 17.91 -13.76
CA THR A 101 12.38 18.29 -12.47
C THR A 101 13.00 17.49 -11.31
N ALA A 102 13.46 16.28 -11.56
CA ALA A 102 14.08 15.40 -10.56
C ALA A 102 15.57 15.69 -10.31
N LYS A 103 16.24 16.48 -11.15
CA LYS A 103 17.67 16.78 -11.03
C LYS A 103 18.14 17.15 -9.63
N PRO A 104 17.49 18.07 -8.89
CA PRO A 104 17.95 18.45 -7.55
C PRO A 104 18.00 17.28 -6.56
N TYR A 105 17.15 16.27 -6.78
CA TYR A 105 17.15 15.04 -5.99
C TYR A 105 18.24 14.07 -6.44
N PHE A 106 18.42 13.88 -7.76
CA PHE A 106 19.40 12.95 -8.31
C PHE A 106 20.84 13.42 -8.14
N GLU A 107 21.07 14.73 -8.25
CA GLU A 107 22.39 15.34 -8.11
C GLU A 107 22.80 15.60 -6.65
N TYR A 108 21.87 15.34 -5.70
CA TYR A 108 22.16 15.46 -4.29
C TYR A 108 23.09 14.33 -3.83
N VAL A 109 24.38 14.59 -3.76
CA VAL A 109 25.39 13.62 -3.36
C VAL A 109 25.66 13.61 -1.85
N GLY A 110 25.33 14.68 -1.12
CA GLY A 110 25.27 14.75 0.35
C GLY A 110 26.36 14.01 1.13
N LEU A 111 27.60 13.93 0.62
CA LEU A 111 28.67 13.12 1.19
C LEU A 111 28.97 13.48 2.65
N GLU A 112 28.90 14.77 2.99
CA GLU A 112 29.10 15.26 4.35
C GLU A 112 27.82 15.21 5.20
N LYS A 113 26.66 15.32 4.56
CA LYS A 113 25.32 15.32 5.21
C LYS A 113 24.35 14.47 4.40
N PRO A 114 24.45 13.16 4.45
CA PRO A 114 23.53 12.29 3.71
C PRO A 114 22.08 12.56 4.13
N MET A 115 21.17 12.63 3.14
CA MET A 115 19.75 12.92 3.35
C MET A 115 19.06 11.80 4.13
N PHE A 116 19.43 10.57 3.83
CA PHE A 116 18.77 9.38 4.37
C PHE A 116 19.68 8.61 5.32
N GLU A 117 19.07 8.02 6.34
CA GLU A 117 19.64 6.91 7.09
C GLU A 117 19.48 5.62 6.29
N LYS A 118 18.28 5.44 5.73
CA LYS A 118 17.91 4.22 4.98
C LYS A 118 16.78 4.53 4.00
N ILE A 119 16.84 3.86 2.85
CA ILE A 119 15.72 3.73 1.92
C ILE A 119 15.44 2.23 1.79
N SER A 120 14.20 1.83 1.99
CA SER A 120 13.77 0.46 1.74
C SER A 120 12.54 0.44 0.83
N THR A 121 12.43 -0.64 0.06
CA THR A 121 11.33 -0.87 -0.85
C THR A 121 10.91 -2.33 -0.79
N TYR A 122 9.61 -2.59 -0.81
CA TYR A 122 9.10 -3.92 -1.07
C TYR A 122 7.94 -3.87 -2.05
N LEU A 123 7.71 -5.00 -2.73
CA LEU A 123 6.62 -5.22 -3.66
C LEU A 123 5.61 -6.16 -3.03
N ALA A 124 4.34 -5.76 -3.02
CA ALA A 124 3.24 -6.59 -2.54
C ALA A 124 2.17 -6.78 -3.61
N LYS A 125 1.53 -7.95 -3.63
CA LYS A 125 0.38 -8.27 -4.48
C LYS A 125 -0.90 -8.16 -3.66
N GLY A 126 -1.90 -7.45 -4.18
CA GLY A 126 -3.21 -7.28 -3.54
C GLY A 126 -3.89 -8.62 -3.21
N PHE A 127 -4.68 -8.66 -2.14
CA PHE A 127 -5.44 -9.86 -1.77
C PHE A 127 -6.60 -10.11 -2.75
N SER A 128 -6.98 -11.35 -2.98
CA SER A 128 -8.14 -11.68 -3.82
C SER A 128 -9.46 -11.13 -3.27
N GLY A 129 -9.62 -11.09 -1.96
CA GLY A 129 -10.80 -10.52 -1.29
C GLY A 129 -10.81 -8.99 -1.23
N HIS A 130 -9.68 -8.32 -1.51
CA HIS A 130 -9.55 -6.88 -1.62
C HIS A 130 -8.54 -6.54 -2.72
N PRO A 131 -8.90 -6.76 -4.00
CA PRO A 131 -7.95 -6.78 -5.12
C PRO A 131 -7.40 -5.40 -5.48
N THR A 132 -8.13 -4.34 -5.17
CA THR A 132 -7.75 -2.95 -5.47
C THR A 132 -7.91 -2.06 -4.26
N MET A 133 -7.08 -1.03 -4.16
CA MET A 133 -7.16 -0.07 -3.07
C MET A 133 -8.45 0.75 -3.11
N LYS A 134 -8.91 1.16 -1.93
CA LYS A 134 -10.05 2.06 -1.72
C LYS A 134 -9.66 3.21 -0.80
N LEU A 135 -10.35 4.34 -0.92
CA LEU A 135 -10.19 5.50 -0.05
C LEU A 135 -11.51 5.77 0.68
N PRO A 136 -11.82 4.99 1.71
CA PRO A 136 -13.14 5.05 2.37
C PRO A 136 -13.30 6.27 3.28
N VAL A 137 -12.20 6.91 3.68
CA VAL A 137 -12.19 8.08 4.57
C VAL A 137 -11.46 9.22 3.87
N THR A 138 -12.12 10.37 3.74
CA THR A 138 -11.61 11.52 2.96
C THR A 138 -11.54 12.82 3.75
N ASN A 139 -11.94 12.86 5.02
CA ASN A 139 -11.86 14.05 5.86
C ASN A 139 -10.39 14.54 6.04
N PRO A 140 -10.13 15.83 6.20
CA PRO A 140 -8.78 16.37 6.28
C PRO A 140 -7.94 15.84 7.45
N GLY A 141 -8.58 15.48 8.56
CA GLY A 141 -7.92 14.95 9.76
C GLY A 141 -7.77 13.44 9.81
N ARG A 142 -8.06 12.74 8.70
CA ARG A 142 -7.98 11.29 8.65
C ARG A 142 -6.59 10.77 8.98
N ILE A 143 -6.59 9.62 9.62
CA ILE A 143 -5.36 8.88 9.96
C ILE A 143 -5.40 7.50 9.32
N TYR A 144 -4.22 6.95 9.10
CA TYR A 144 -4.07 5.59 8.59
C TYR A 144 -3.32 4.74 9.60
N GLU A 145 -3.78 3.52 9.82
CA GLU A 145 -3.05 2.51 10.57
C GLU A 145 -2.47 1.50 9.58
N TRP A 146 -1.16 1.51 9.45
CA TRP A 146 -0.41 0.55 8.66
C TRP A 146 0.03 -0.61 9.53
N ARG A 147 -0.21 -1.83 9.10
CA ARG A 147 0.24 -3.03 9.77
C ARG A 147 1.00 -3.94 8.82
N THR A 148 2.11 -4.49 9.32
CA THR A 148 2.84 -5.58 8.67
C THR A 148 2.82 -6.78 9.61
N TYR A 149 2.40 -7.92 9.10
CA TYR A 149 2.40 -9.20 9.82
C TYR A 149 3.50 -10.08 9.23
N GLU A 150 4.58 -10.24 9.98
CA GLU A 150 5.67 -11.16 9.64
C GLU A 150 5.18 -12.58 9.96
N ALA A 151 5.49 -13.55 9.11
CA ALA A 151 5.09 -14.93 9.28
C ALA A 151 6.30 -15.80 9.68
N TYR A 152 6.03 -16.95 10.28
CA TYR A 152 7.07 -17.91 10.63
C TYR A 152 7.73 -18.55 9.40
N ASN A 153 6.96 -18.72 8.33
CA ASN A 153 7.37 -19.26 7.03
C ASN A 153 6.27 -18.96 5.99
N GLU A 154 6.48 -19.40 4.76
CA GLU A 154 5.59 -19.17 3.63
C GLU A 154 4.22 -19.85 3.80
N ASP A 155 4.14 -21.02 4.44
CA ASP A 155 2.86 -21.67 4.73
C ASP A 155 2.06 -20.93 5.79
N ALA A 156 2.72 -20.42 6.84
CA ALA A 156 2.10 -19.56 7.83
C ALA A 156 1.53 -18.28 7.19
N LEU A 157 2.29 -17.64 6.29
CA LEU A 157 1.82 -16.50 5.51
C LEU A 157 0.59 -16.86 4.67
N ARG A 158 0.65 -17.95 3.89
CA ARG A 158 -0.45 -18.43 3.06
C ARG A 158 -1.74 -18.63 3.88
N ARG A 159 -1.62 -19.24 5.08
CA ARG A 159 -2.77 -19.44 5.98
C ARG A 159 -3.32 -18.13 6.54
N LYS A 160 -2.45 -17.15 6.86
CA LYS A 160 -2.91 -15.83 7.31
C LYS A 160 -3.60 -15.04 6.20
N VAL A 161 -3.08 -15.09 4.97
CA VAL A 161 -3.74 -14.50 3.80
C VAL A 161 -5.10 -15.16 3.53
N ALA A 162 -5.20 -16.49 3.65
CA ALA A 162 -6.47 -17.20 3.53
C ALA A 162 -7.47 -16.75 4.61
N MET A 163 -7.04 -16.62 5.88
CA MET A 163 -7.89 -16.11 6.97
C MET A 163 -8.49 -14.74 6.65
N PHE A 164 -7.70 -13.81 6.10
CA PHE A 164 -8.20 -12.52 5.66
C PHE A 164 -9.24 -12.65 4.53
N ASN A 165 -8.92 -13.39 3.48
CA ASN A 165 -9.79 -13.52 2.31
C ASN A 165 -11.10 -14.23 2.62
N ASP A 166 -11.09 -15.25 3.46
CA ASP A 166 -12.26 -16.08 3.77
C ASP A 166 -13.22 -15.37 4.74
N ASP A 167 -12.68 -14.77 5.81
CA ASP A 167 -13.45 -14.31 6.95
C ASP A 167 -13.11 -12.89 7.43
N GLU A 168 -11.83 -12.56 7.66
CA GLU A 168 -11.41 -11.39 8.45
C GLU A 168 -11.77 -10.05 7.77
N LEU A 169 -11.69 -9.96 6.43
CA LEU A 169 -12.08 -8.75 5.68
C LEU A 169 -13.54 -8.38 5.89
N LYS A 170 -14.44 -9.38 5.96
CA LYS A 170 -15.88 -9.17 6.22
C LYS A 170 -16.12 -8.65 7.64
N ILE A 171 -15.33 -9.13 8.61
CA ILE A 171 -15.39 -8.67 9.99
C ILE A 171 -14.90 -7.22 10.06
N PHE A 172 -13.82 -6.87 9.36
CA PHE A 172 -13.32 -5.50 9.26
C PHE A 172 -14.40 -4.54 8.76
N ASP A 173 -15.06 -4.87 7.65
CA ASP A 173 -16.16 -4.08 7.11
C ASP A 173 -17.32 -3.94 8.12
N LYS A 174 -17.70 -5.03 8.78
CA LYS A 174 -18.78 -5.09 9.79
C LYS A 174 -18.55 -4.15 10.98
N VAL A 175 -17.31 -4.02 11.42
CA VAL A 175 -16.97 -3.26 12.64
C VAL A 175 -16.44 -1.84 12.33
N GLY A 176 -16.36 -1.46 11.06
CA GLY A 176 -15.92 -0.13 10.61
C GLY A 176 -14.40 0.06 10.61
N LEU A 177 -13.63 -1.01 10.44
CA LEU A 177 -12.21 -0.90 10.09
C LEU A 177 -12.14 -0.61 8.60
N HIS A 178 -12.06 0.68 8.23
CA HIS A 178 -12.18 1.14 6.86
C HIS A 178 -11.00 0.65 6.00
N ASN A 179 -11.24 -0.42 5.23
CA ASN A 179 -10.25 -1.12 4.43
C ASN A 179 -9.70 -0.25 3.30
N VAL A 180 -8.36 -0.03 3.26
CA VAL A 180 -7.68 0.75 2.21
C VAL A 180 -6.99 -0.19 1.22
N PHE A 181 -6.00 -0.96 1.63
CA PHE A 181 -5.38 -2.01 0.82
C PHE A 181 -4.87 -3.15 1.69
N PHE A 182 -4.71 -4.31 1.06
CA PHE A 182 -4.13 -5.53 1.65
C PHE A 182 -3.22 -6.18 0.63
N GLY A 183 -2.00 -6.54 1.02
CA GLY A 183 -1.03 -7.11 0.10
C GLY A 183 -0.12 -8.15 0.74
N GLU A 184 0.14 -9.23 -0.01
CA GLU A 184 1.16 -10.22 0.30
C GLU A 184 2.49 -9.76 -0.30
N ALA A 185 3.54 -9.68 0.51
CA ALA A 185 4.86 -9.27 0.04
C ALA A 185 5.47 -10.34 -0.87
N LEU A 186 5.80 -9.94 -2.11
CA LEU A 186 6.46 -10.80 -3.09
C LEU A 186 8.00 -10.72 -2.98
N ALA A 187 8.51 -9.54 -2.61
CA ALA A 187 9.94 -9.28 -2.46
C ALA A 187 10.17 -8.07 -1.56
N GLY A 188 11.28 -8.06 -0.84
CA GLY A 188 11.69 -6.95 0.02
C GLY A 188 12.08 -7.40 1.42
N GLU A 189 12.20 -6.44 2.33
CA GLU A 189 12.53 -6.70 3.73
C GLU A 189 11.40 -7.39 4.48
N ASN A 190 11.76 -8.16 5.50
CA ASN A 190 10.85 -8.85 6.42
C ASN A 190 9.93 -9.90 5.77
N THR A 191 10.26 -10.38 4.57
CA THR A 191 9.56 -11.51 3.96
C THR A 191 9.93 -12.84 4.65
N PRO A 192 8.97 -13.77 4.81
CA PRO A 192 7.58 -13.74 4.35
C PRO A 192 6.68 -12.88 5.25
N CYS A 193 5.94 -11.96 4.67
CA CYS A 193 5.03 -11.07 5.39
C CYS A 193 3.84 -10.63 4.52
N LEU A 194 2.78 -10.17 5.17
CA LEU A 194 1.72 -9.40 4.53
C LEU A 194 1.68 -7.99 5.12
N THR A 195 1.09 -7.08 4.38
CA THR A 195 0.88 -5.71 4.84
C THR A 195 -0.52 -5.23 4.48
N TYR A 196 -1.08 -4.39 5.32
CA TYR A 196 -2.35 -3.75 5.03
C TYR A 196 -2.47 -2.38 5.69
N MET A 197 -3.42 -1.62 5.22
CA MET A 197 -3.75 -0.31 5.76
C MET A 197 -5.26 -0.17 5.93
N VAL A 198 -5.65 0.36 7.07
CA VAL A 198 -7.01 0.81 7.39
C VAL A 198 -6.99 2.30 7.71
N ALA A 199 -8.10 2.98 7.43
CA ALA A 199 -8.24 4.42 7.65
C ALA A 199 -9.29 4.71 8.72
N PHE A 200 -9.18 5.88 9.36
CA PHE A 200 -10.11 6.38 10.38
C PHE A 200 -10.21 7.89 10.31
N GLU A 201 -11.34 8.42 10.74
CA GLU A 201 -11.52 9.86 10.88
C GLU A 201 -10.72 10.44 12.07
N SER A 202 -10.45 9.59 13.09
CA SER A 202 -9.71 9.98 14.31
C SER A 202 -9.16 8.77 15.05
N MET A 203 -8.24 9.00 16.01
CA MET A 203 -7.77 7.97 16.94
C MET A 203 -8.89 7.42 17.83
N ALA A 204 -9.85 8.25 18.22
CA ALA A 204 -10.98 7.79 19.04
C ALA A 204 -11.88 6.79 18.27
N GLU A 205 -12.18 7.07 17.00
CA GLU A 205 -12.88 6.11 16.13
C GLU A 205 -12.09 4.82 15.97
N ARG A 206 -10.80 4.94 15.69
CA ARG A 206 -9.89 3.80 15.58
C ARG A 206 -9.98 2.89 16.82
N ASP A 207 -9.86 3.45 18.01
CA ASP A 207 -9.87 2.69 19.26
C ASP A 207 -11.23 2.02 19.49
N ALA A 208 -12.33 2.73 19.23
CA ALA A 208 -13.68 2.19 19.33
C ALA A 208 -13.90 1.00 18.34
N ASN A 209 -13.44 1.12 17.09
CA ASN A 209 -13.66 0.10 16.07
C ASN A 209 -12.79 -1.15 16.29
N TRP A 210 -11.53 -0.99 16.77
CA TRP A 210 -10.72 -2.13 17.21
C TRP A 210 -11.28 -2.83 18.45
N ALA A 211 -11.92 -2.09 19.37
CA ALA A 211 -12.62 -2.69 20.50
C ALA A 211 -13.81 -3.54 20.03
N LYS A 212 -14.62 -3.04 19.07
CA LYS A 212 -15.69 -3.83 18.43
C LYS A 212 -15.15 -5.09 17.75
N PHE A 213 -14.04 -4.99 17.00
CA PHE A 213 -13.38 -6.13 16.37
C PHE A 213 -13.00 -7.19 17.39
N SER A 214 -12.34 -6.81 18.48
CA SER A 214 -11.89 -7.72 19.53
C SER A 214 -13.06 -8.41 20.26
N ALA A 215 -14.21 -7.75 20.33
CA ALA A 215 -15.43 -8.27 20.94
C ALA A 215 -16.27 -9.14 20.00
N ASP A 216 -16.04 -9.08 18.68
CA ASP A 216 -16.84 -9.72 17.65
C ASP A 216 -16.82 -11.25 17.78
N ALA A 217 -17.98 -11.90 17.64
CA ALA A 217 -18.12 -13.34 17.81
C ALA A 217 -17.45 -14.14 16.68
N ASP A 218 -17.51 -13.61 15.43
CA ASP A 218 -16.87 -14.26 14.29
C ASP A 218 -15.35 -14.18 14.42
N TRP A 219 -14.82 -13.02 14.87
CA TRP A 219 -13.40 -12.91 15.20
C TRP A 219 -12.96 -13.94 16.24
N LYS A 220 -13.69 -14.05 17.37
CA LYS A 220 -13.37 -15.00 18.43
C LYS A 220 -13.41 -16.44 17.94
N ARG A 221 -14.26 -16.76 16.97
CA ARG A 221 -14.32 -18.06 16.32
C ARG A 221 -13.10 -18.32 15.46
N ILE A 222 -12.78 -17.41 14.53
CA ILE A 222 -11.72 -17.66 13.53
C ILE A 222 -10.30 -17.56 14.12
N VAL A 223 -10.07 -16.72 15.13
CA VAL A 223 -8.74 -16.61 15.76
C VAL A 223 -8.31 -17.89 16.47
N ASN A 224 -9.25 -18.73 16.85
CA ASN A 224 -9.03 -20.05 17.48
C ASN A 224 -9.18 -21.23 16.49
N ASP A 225 -9.42 -20.96 15.20
CA ASP A 225 -9.54 -22.01 14.20
C ASP A 225 -8.17 -22.67 13.95
N PRO A 226 -8.07 -24.02 14.07
CA PRO A 226 -6.80 -24.74 13.85
C PRO A 226 -6.13 -24.45 12.50
N ARG A 227 -6.90 -24.07 11.48
CA ARG A 227 -6.35 -23.68 10.16
C ARG A 227 -5.46 -22.45 10.22
N TYR A 228 -5.69 -21.52 11.17
CA TYR A 228 -5.11 -20.19 11.21
C TYR A 228 -4.16 -19.94 12.40
N VAL A 229 -4.13 -20.85 13.39
CA VAL A 229 -3.22 -20.72 14.55
C VAL A 229 -1.76 -20.67 14.08
N ASN A 230 -0.93 -19.93 14.80
CA ASN A 230 0.49 -19.76 14.51
C ASN A 230 0.76 -19.29 13.06
N SER A 231 -0.09 -18.43 12.52
CA SER A 231 0.03 -17.94 11.15
C SER A 231 0.84 -16.63 11.01
N HIS A 232 1.17 -15.96 12.10
CA HIS A 232 2.09 -14.83 12.10
C HIS A 232 2.96 -14.82 13.37
N SER A 233 4.17 -14.28 13.26
CA SER A 233 5.16 -14.27 14.34
C SER A 233 5.28 -12.91 15.02
N ARG A 234 5.11 -11.82 14.25
CA ARG A 234 5.27 -10.45 14.71
C ARG A 234 4.32 -9.50 14.00
N THR A 235 3.80 -8.53 14.73
CA THR A 235 3.04 -7.41 14.17
C THR A 235 3.84 -6.12 14.32
N VAL A 236 4.13 -5.46 13.21
CA VAL A 236 4.63 -4.08 13.20
C VAL A 236 3.47 -3.16 12.86
N ARG A 237 3.33 -2.07 13.62
CA ARG A 237 2.23 -1.11 13.46
C ARG A 237 2.79 0.30 13.40
N ARG A 238 2.20 1.10 12.50
CA ARG A 238 2.55 2.51 12.31
C ARG A 238 1.28 3.32 12.12
N PHE A 239 1.22 4.48 12.75
CA PHE A 239 0.17 5.46 12.51
C PHE A 239 0.69 6.54 11.59
N LEU A 240 -0.07 6.87 10.56
CA LEU A 240 0.35 7.74 9.48
C LEU A 240 -0.68 8.85 9.24
N GLU A 241 -0.19 10.02 8.87
CA GLU A 241 -0.98 11.11 8.32
C GLU A 241 -0.56 11.37 6.86
N PRO A 242 -1.50 11.64 5.94
CA PRO A 242 -1.15 11.93 4.55
C PRO A 242 -0.49 13.31 4.46
N THR A 243 0.48 13.44 3.57
CA THR A 243 1.02 14.76 3.21
C THR A 243 -0.01 15.54 2.39
N SER A 244 0.15 16.88 2.29
CA SER A 244 -0.76 17.73 1.50
C SER A 244 -0.77 17.43 0.01
N TYR A 245 0.23 16.73 -0.50
CA TYR A 245 0.36 16.30 -1.89
C TYR A 245 0.11 14.79 -2.10
N SER A 246 -0.26 14.08 -1.04
CA SER A 246 -0.73 12.69 -1.16
C SER A 246 -2.02 12.64 -1.97
N GLN A 247 -2.16 11.64 -2.82
CA GLN A 247 -3.38 11.41 -3.60
C GLN A 247 -4.39 10.50 -2.86
N TRP A 248 -4.11 10.19 -1.61
CA TRP A 248 -4.97 9.40 -0.72
C TRP A 248 -5.69 10.27 0.28
#